data_00ccee766b23fe544f8da1426aa4b82e
#
_entry.id   00ccee766b23fe544f8da1426aa4b82e
#
_cell.length_a   1.000
_cell.length_b   1.000
_cell.length_c   1.000
_cell.angle_alpha   90.00
_cell.angle_beta   90.00
_cell.angle_gamma   90.00
#
_symmetry.space_group_name_H-M   'P 1'
#
loop_
_entity.id
_entity.type
_entity.pdbx_description
1 polymer ?
#
loop_
_entity_poly.entity_id
_entity_poly.type
_entity_poly.pdbx_seq_one_letter_code
_entity_poly.pdbx_strand_id
1 'polypeptide(L)'
;VTLSLPSATTASSDHILDIALRTLAIEAEGLASLQRRLSHDNGARQAFAQAVEMILHGTMAPQHGRVIVSGMGKSGHIARKMAATLASTGTPAYFVHPAEASHGDLG
;
A
#
# COMPACT_ATOMS: atom_id res chain seq x y z
N VAL A 1 19.42 8.47 -47.04
CA VAL A 1 20.13 8.10 -45.77
C VAL A 1 19.19 7.20 -45.02
N THR A 2 19.43 5.89 -45.07
CA THR A 2 18.67 4.90 -44.29
C THR A 2 19.26 4.89 -42.87
N LEU A 3 18.54 5.43 -41.89
CA LEU A 3 18.86 5.30 -40.50
C LEU A 3 18.54 3.85 -40.07
N SER A 4 19.62 3.05 -39.94
CA SER A 4 19.51 1.72 -39.30
C SER A 4 19.29 1.91 -37.82
N LEU A 5 18.10 1.57 -37.31
CA LEU A 5 17.85 1.47 -35.88
C LEU A 5 18.74 0.37 -35.29
N PRO A 6 19.39 0.60 -34.15
CA PRO A 6 20.13 -0.49 -33.50
C PRO A 6 19.15 -1.61 -33.16
N SER A 7 19.48 -2.84 -33.56
CA SER A 7 18.70 -4.02 -33.17
C SER A 7 18.64 -4.09 -31.67
N ALA A 8 17.43 -4.06 -31.11
CA ALA A 8 17.23 -4.30 -29.69
C ALA A 8 17.82 -5.68 -29.37
N THR A 9 18.81 -5.71 -28.52
CA THR A 9 19.36 -6.95 -27.99
C THR A 9 18.24 -7.61 -27.19
N THR A 10 17.60 -8.63 -27.75
CA THR A 10 16.61 -9.42 -27.03
C THR A 10 17.34 -10.13 -25.90
N ALA A 11 17.02 -9.75 -24.64
CA ALA A 11 17.51 -10.47 -23.49
C ALA A 11 17.14 -11.95 -23.60
N SER A 12 18.07 -12.87 -23.30
CA SER A 12 17.76 -14.29 -23.29
C SER A 12 16.65 -14.59 -22.26
N SER A 13 15.86 -15.60 -22.50
CA SER A 13 14.79 -16.03 -21.57
C SER A 13 15.33 -16.25 -20.16
N ASP A 14 16.53 -16.81 -20.04
CA ASP A 14 17.18 -17.06 -18.75
C ASP A 14 17.50 -15.75 -18.01
N HIS A 15 17.96 -14.73 -18.72
CA HIS A 15 18.22 -13.42 -18.13
C HIS A 15 16.93 -12.73 -17.65
N ILE A 16 15.84 -12.86 -18.41
CA ILE A 16 14.53 -12.35 -18.01
C ILE A 16 14.04 -13.02 -16.74
N LEU A 17 14.15 -14.36 -16.67
CA LEU A 17 13.79 -15.12 -15.47
C LEU A 17 14.67 -14.77 -14.28
N ASP A 18 15.97 -14.58 -14.47
CA ASP A 18 16.87 -14.18 -13.39
C ASP A 18 16.46 -12.84 -12.77
N ILE A 19 16.13 -11.86 -13.60
CA ILE A 19 15.61 -10.56 -13.11
C ILE A 19 14.31 -10.76 -12.32
N ALA A 20 13.38 -11.55 -12.83
CA ALA A 20 12.10 -11.81 -12.16
C ALA A 20 12.30 -12.48 -10.79
N LEU A 21 13.16 -13.51 -10.73
CA LEU A 21 13.45 -14.21 -9.48
C LEU A 21 14.15 -13.33 -8.46
N ARG A 22 15.08 -12.47 -8.89
CA ARG A 22 15.74 -11.49 -8.02
C ARG A 22 14.75 -10.47 -7.48
N THR A 23 13.82 -9.98 -8.29
CA THR A 23 12.76 -9.08 -7.86
C THR A 23 11.88 -9.74 -6.80
N LEU A 24 11.43 -10.96 -7.02
CA LEU A 24 10.65 -11.71 -6.05
C LEU A 24 11.41 -11.94 -4.73
N ALA A 25 12.72 -12.22 -4.80
CA ALA A 25 13.54 -12.40 -3.61
C ALA A 25 13.65 -11.10 -2.78
N ILE A 26 13.80 -9.95 -3.44
CA ILE A 26 13.84 -8.63 -2.78
C ILE A 26 12.50 -8.34 -2.09
N GLU A 27 11.40 -8.61 -2.77
CA GLU A 27 10.05 -8.40 -2.21
C GLU A 27 9.77 -9.33 -1.02
N ALA A 28 10.13 -10.60 -1.14
CA ALA A 28 10.00 -11.59 -0.06
C ALA A 28 10.82 -11.18 1.18
N GLU A 29 12.07 -10.71 0.98
CA GLU A 29 12.90 -10.22 2.09
C GLU A 29 12.31 -8.95 2.73
N GLY A 30 11.69 -8.07 1.96
CA GLY A 30 10.98 -6.92 2.48
C GLY A 30 9.89 -7.31 3.47
N LEU A 31 9.07 -8.30 3.12
CA LEU A 31 8.03 -8.84 4.00
C LEU A 31 8.61 -9.53 5.24
N ALA A 32 9.67 -10.34 5.07
CA ALA A 32 10.34 -11.01 6.18
C ALA A 32 10.96 -9.99 7.16
N SER A 33 11.54 -8.91 6.64
CA SER A 33 12.08 -7.81 7.44
C SER A 33 10.98 -7.10 8.26
N LEU A 34 9.84 -6.82 7.65
CA LEU A 34 8.68 -6.24 8.35
C LEU A 34 8.19 -7.17 9.46
N GLN A 35 8.07 -8.47 9.18
CA GLN A 35 7.69 -9.47 10.17
C GLN A 35 8.64 -9.49 11.36
N ARG A 36 9.96 -9.47 11.12
CA ARG A 36 10.98 -9.41 12.19
C ARG A 36 10.84 -8.14 13.03
N ARG A 37 10.63 -6.98 12.39
CA ARG A 37 10.42 -5.72 13.12
C ARG A 37 9.19 -5.78 14.01
N LEU A 38 8.06 -6.25 13.50
CA LEU A 38 6.84 -6.40 14.30
C LEU A 38 6.97 -7.46 15.41
N SER A 39 7.90 -8.42 15.26
CA SER A 39 8.15 -9.44 16.29
C SER A 39 9.07 -8.96 17.41
N HIS A 40 10.05 -8.11 17.12
CA HIS A 40 11.16 -7.83 18.04
C HIS A 40 11.31 -6.34 18.42
N ASP A 41 10.80 -5.42 17.61
CA ASP A 41 10.86 -3.99 17.89
C ASP A 41 9.61 -3.55 18.67
N ASN A 42 9.76 -3.26 19.94
CA ASN A 42 8.65 -2.84 20.80
C ASN A 42 7.98 -1.55 20.30
N GLY A 43 8.73 -0.59 19.77
CA GLY A 43 8.17 0.63 19.21
C GLY A 43 7.28 0.37 17.99
N ALA A 44 7.75 -0.46 17.06
CA ALA A 44 6.98 -0.84 15.88
C ALA A 44 5.71 -1.64 16.25
N ARG A 45 5.83 -2.55 17.20
CA ARG A 45 4.69 -3.34 17.71
C ARG A 45 3.63 -2.45 18.33
N GLN A 46 4.02 -1.57 19.22
CA GLN A 46 3.09 -0.66 19.90
C GLN A 46 2.41 0.29 18.91
N ALA A 47 3.17 0.88 18.00
CA ALA A 47 2.62 1.77 16.98
C ALA A 47 1.59 1.06 16.09
N PHE A 48 1.87 -0.17 15.67
CA PHE A 48 0.95 -0.97 14.88
C PHE A 48 -0.33 -1.31 15.65
N ALA A 49 -0.19 -1.78 16.89
CA ALA A 49 -1.33 -2.11 17.75
C ALA A 49 -2.20 -0.88 18.02
N GLN A 50 -1.59 0.26 18.36
CA GLN A 50 -2.31 1.52 18.58
C GLN A 50 -3.07 1.98 17.34
N ALA A 51 -2.49 1.86 16.15
CA ALA A 51 -3.18 2.20 14.91
C ALA A 51 -4.44 1.34 14.70
N VAL A 52 -4.34 0.04 14.94
CA VAL A 52 -5.50 -0.88 14.86
C VAL A 52 -6.55 -0.52 15.92
N GLU A 53 -6.15 -0.28 17.16
CA GLU A 53 -7.05 0.12 18.25
C GLU A 53 -7.78 1.43 17.93
N MET A 54 -7.09 2.43 17.41
CA MET A 54 -7.70 3.70 17.00
C MET A 54 -8.78 3.49 15.93
N ILE A 55 -8.51 2.65 14.94
CA ILE A 55 -9.49 2.32 13.90
C ILE A 55 -10.70 1.62 14.51
N LEU A 56 -10.48 0.61 15.33
CA LEU A 56 -11.56 -0.14 15.97
C LEU A 56 -12.42 0.75 16.88
N HIS A 57 -11.79 1.51 17.76
CA HIS A 57 -12.50 2.42 18.68
C HIS A 57 -13.25 3.51 17.92
N GLY A 58 -12.67 4.05 16.86
CA GLY A 58 -13.30 5.13 16.09
C GLY A 58 -14.46 4.67 15.22
N THR A 59 -14.47 3.43 14.77
CA THR A 59 -15.47 2.92 13.82
C THR A 59 -16.57 2.08 14.45
N MET A 60 -16.34 1.54 15.64
CA MET A 60 -17.34 0.75 16.38
C MET A 60 -18.28 1.65 17.19
N ALA A 61 -19.38 1.04 17.64
CA ALA A 61 -20.34 1.71 18.54
C ALA A 61 -19.64 2.10 19.85
N PRO A 62 -19.97 3.26 20.45
CA PRO A 62 -21.02 4.21 20.04
C PRO A 62 -20.58 5.26 19.02
N GLN A 63 -19.28 5.35 18.65
CA GLN A 63 -18.73 6.41 17.80
C GLN A 63 -19.23 6.37 16.37
N HIS A 64 -19.37 5.18 15.78
CA HIS A 64 -19.83 4.97 14.40
C HIS A 64 -19.10 5.83 13.36
N GLY A 65 -17.81 6.05 13.59
CA GLY A 65 -16.96 6.82 12.69
C GLY A 65 -16.55 6.02 11.44
N ARG A 66 -15.66 6.59 10.67
CA ARG A 66 -15.14 5.98 9.46
C ARG A 66 -13.65 6.27 9.31
N VAL A 67 -12.96 5.41 8.58
CA VAL A 67 -11.56 5.62 8.18
C VAL A 67 -11.54 6.37 6.87
N ILE A 68 -10.86 7.49 6.83
CA ILE A 68 -10.57 8.23 5.60
C ILE A 68 -9.15 7.88 5.16
N VAL A 69 -9.02 7.34 3.96
CA VAL A 69 -7.72 6.99 3.37
C VAL A 69 -7.47 7.93 2.19
N SER A 70 -6.30 8.54 2.17
CA SER A 70 -5.98 9.57 1.18
C SER A 70 -4.56 9.38 0.65
N GLY A 71 -4.34 9.83 -0.58
CA GLY A 71 -3.04 9.80 -1.23
C GLY A 71 -3.12 10.30 -2.66
N MET A 72 -1.99 10.76 -3.21
CA MET A 72 -1.87 11.24 -4.58
C MET A 72 -1.11 10.25 -5.45
N GLY A 73 -1.44 10.19 -6.75
CA GLY A 73 -0.75 9.35 -7.72
C GLY A 73 -0.81 7.88 -7.34
N LYS A 74 0.34 7.21 -7.30
CA LYS A 74 0.44 5.79 -6.94
C LYS A 74 -0.04 5.53 -5.50
N SER A 75 0.27 6.42 -4.56
CA SER A 75 -0.23 6.33 -3.20
C SER A 75 -1.76 6.41 -3.14
N GLY A 76 -2.38 7.22 -4.00
CA GLY A 76 -3.83 7.30 -4.12
C GLY A 76 -4.46 5.98 -4.58
N HIS A 77 -3.84 5.27 -5.52
CA HIS A 77 -4.30 3.95 -5.96
C HIS A 77 -4.24 2.91 -4.82
N ILE A 78 -3.17 2.91 -4.04
CA ILE A 78 -3.06 2.05 -2.86
C ILE A 78 -4.09 2.44 -1.80
N ALA A 79 -4.28 3.73 -1.55
CA ALA A 79 -5.27 4.24 -0.60
C ALA A 79 -6.70 3.80 -0.98
N ARG A 80 -7.06 3.85 -2.27
CA ARG A 80 -8.36 3.35 -2.77
C ARG A 80 -8.53 1.86 -2.51
N LYS A 81 -7.49 1.06 -2.74
CA LYS A 81 -7.51 -0.37 -2.47
C LYS A 81 -7.68 -0.65 -0.97
N MET A 82 -6.96 0.08 -0.13
CA MET A 82 -7.09 -0.05 1.33
C MET A 82 -8.50 0.27 1.81
N ALA A 83 -9.06 1.40 1.37
CA ALA A 83 -10.42 1.79 1.74
C ALA A 83 -11.46 0.74 1.30
N ALA A 84 -11.35 0.24 0.07
CA ALA A 84 -12.22 -0.81 -0.44
C ALA A 84 -12.11 -2.12 0.35
N THR A 85 -10.90 -2.52 0.73
CA THR A 85 -10.65 -3.72 1.52
C THR A 85 -11.24 -3.57 2.93
N LEU A 86 -10.99 -2.44 3.61
CA LEU A 86 -11.56 -2.16 4.92
C LEU A 86 -13.10 -2.20 4.88
N ALA A 87 -13.71 -1.51 3.93
CA ALA A 87 -15.16 -1.49 3.77
C ALA A 87 -15.75 -2.88 3.51
N SER A 88 -15.12 -3.67 2.65
CA SER A 88 -15.58 -5.03 2.33
C SER A 88 -15.43 -6.02 3.48
N THR A 89 -14.56 -5.74 4.43
CA THR A 89 -14.33 -6.55 5.63
C THR A 89 -15.03 -6.03 6.89
N GLY A 90 -15.91 -5.04 6.74
CA GLY A 90 -16.77 -4.57 7.83
C GLY A 90 -16.33 -3.31 8.55
N THR A 91 -15.20 -2.70 8.15
CA THR A 91 -14.74 -1.42 8.70
C THR A 91 -15.16 -0.28 7.76
N PRO A 92 -16.02 0.67 8.19
CA PRO A 92 -16.41 1.80 7.36
C PRO A 92 -15.19 2.61 6.93
N ALA A 93 -14.96 2.72 5.64
CA ALA A 93 -13.81 3.41 5.08
C ALA A 93 -14.11 4.03 3.71
N TYR A 94 -13.50 5.17 3.43
CA TYR A 94 -13.65 5.90 2.19
C TYR A 94 -12.30 6.41 1.72
N PHE A 95 -12.13 6.49 0.41
CA PHE A 95 -11.04 7.23 -0.19
C PHE A 95 -11.46 8.69 -0.40
N VAL A 96 -10.57 9.63 -0.05
CA VAL A 96 -10.74 11.05 -0.37
C VAL A 96 -9.47 11.56 -1.05
N HIS A 97 -9.61 12.15 -2.23
CA HIS A 97 -8.47 12.75 -2.92
C HIS A 97 -8.00 14.00 -2.13
N PRO A 98 -6.70 14.21 -1.92
CA PRO A 98 -6.20 15.35 -1.14
C PRO A 98 -6.65 16.71 -1.64
N ALA A 99 -6.79 16.88 -2.95
CA ALA A 99 -7.32 18.13 -3.55
C ALA A 99 -8.79 18.37 -3.16
N GLU A 100 -9.62 17.32 -3.16
CA GLU A 100 -11.01 17.41 -2.72
C GLU A 100 -11.12 17.72 -1.22
N ALA A 101 -10.29 17.09 -0.40
CA ALA A 101 -10.21 17.36 1.03
C ALA A 101 -9.85 18.83 1.32
N SER A 102 -8.95 19.43 0.54
CA SER A 102 -8.59 20.84 0.67
C SER A 102 -9.73 21.79 0.33
N HIS A 103 -10.73 21.35 -0.42
CA HIS A 103 -11.95 22.08 -0.75
C HIS A 103 -13.12 21.75 0.20
N GLY A 104 -12.86 21.02 1.29
CA GLY A 104 -13.85 20.71 2.32
C GLY A 104 -14.64 19.42 2.11
N ASP A 105 -14.37 18.66 1.05
CA ASP A 105 -14.96 17.34 0.85
C ASP A 105 -14.16 16.29 1.63
N LEU A 106 -14.64 15.95 2.79
CA LEU A 106 -14.04 14.97 3.70
C LEU A 106 -14.81 13.66 3.79
N GLY A 107 -15.74 13.44 2.85
CA GLY A 107 -16.55 12.22 2.78
C GLY A 107 -17.83 12.21 3.58
#